data_3b0a4f1038e5b0335203bcf3b2ba2bb4
#
_entry.id   3b0a4f1038e5b0335203bcf3b2ba2bb4
#
_cell.length_a   1.000
_cell.length_b   1.000
_cell.length_c   1.000
_cell.angle_alpha   90.00
_cell.angle_beta   90.00
_cell.angle_gamma   90.00
#
_symmetry.space_group_name_H-M   'P 1'
#
loop_
_entity.id
_entity.type
_entity.pdbx_description
1 polymer ?
#
loop_
_entity_poly.entity_id
_entity_poly.type
_entity_poly.pdbx_seq_one_letter_code
_entity_poly.pdbx_strand_id
1 'polypeptide(L)'
;MILRSITLTNYRNFEEYSLELGKRTTMLIGRNGMGKTNLISSMVQAMSFIFSKQRGMPQTEFIRSSDQGVKSFSATDARYTNDYQYPVYVRATASLEDEEDPRLKWGLEQEGRKSGLRDSQFRDAYLQFWDYYNQKDEKPVLAFFSDGFPHKNTRLSKAMKDRLKSGFALPSNTGYYQWDQDQSCVEIWKRYYAQQWLNNRLNPDGEKQAYVEAVKNVLYEFSLPMNGELETGEMIVEDLLAEIRDEKSVLMIKLAGKENAVPYDSLPQGYNRMFSMVLDLASRSFLLNGNCNPEGIVFIDEIELHLHPSVAISILQRLRRSFTRLQFIVSTHSPLVITNFNQSGGADDFRLYQLTNDDGVYDMKRIQDVFGLNYNDGLTTVMETEDRNRNMEEMRKLYLYWKDRDQHKAQIVADRIRNQYSHNLGFIRELGL
;
A
#
# COMPACT_ATOMS: atom_id res chain seq x y z
N MET A 1 7.72 5.83 14.79
CA MET A 1 7.68 7.04 13.92
C MET A 1 6.38 7.10 13.16
N ILE A 2 5.78 8.28 13.06
CA ILE A 2 4.54 8.56 12.35
C ILE A 2 4.79 9.72 11.38
N LEU A 3 4.59 9.50 10.08
CA LEU A 3 4.65 10.56 9.07
C LEU A 3 3.42 11.45 9.22
N ARG A 4 3.62 12.77 9.39
CA ARG A 4 2.56 13.75 9.70
C ARG A 4 2.12 14.57 8.51
N SER A 5 3.06 14.98 7.69
CA SER A 5 2.73 15.76 6.50
C SER A 5 3.75 15.57 5.38
N ILE A 6 3.30 15.83 4.17
CA ILE A 6 4.12 15.94 2.98
C ILE A 6 3.78 17.23 2.24
N THR A 7 4.78 17.94 1.75
CA THR A 7 4.62 19.12 0.90
C THR A 7 5.48 18.97 -0.33
N LEU A 8 4.89 19.18 -1.49
CA LEU A 8 5.49 19.02 -2.80
C LEU A 8 5.54 20.38 -3.51
N THR A 9 6.62 20.65 -4.23
CA THR A 9 6.72 21.76 -5.16
C THR A 9 7.34 21.27 -6.46
N ASN A 10 6.72 21.53 -7.59
CA ASN A 10 7.12 21.12 -8.93
C ASN A 10 7.44 19.62 -9.04
N TYR A 11 6.71 18.78 -8.31
CA TYR A 11 6.91 17.34 -8.32
C TYR A 11 5.88 16.65 -9.22
N ARG A 12 6.33 16.04 -10.31
CA ARG A 12 5.50 15.33 -11.31
C ARG A 12 4.28 16.16 -11.75
N ASN A 13 3.09 15.82 -11.27
CA ASN A 13 1.85 16.51 -11.64
C ASN A 13 1.55 17.72 -10.73
N PHE A 14 2.24 17.84 -9.61
CA PHE A 14 1.92 18.83 -8.57
C PHE A 14 2.81 20.07 -8.71
N GLU A 15 2.17 21.24 -8.75
CA GLU A 15 2.86 22.54 -8.69
C GLU A 15 3.21 22.90 -7.25
N GLU A 16 2.20 23.10 -6.43
CA GLU A 16 2.29 23.18 -4.98
C GLU A 16 1.21 22.29 -4.38
N TYR A 17 1.59 21.45 -3.43
CA TYR A 17 0.67 20.50 -2.85
C TYR A 17 1.07 20.15 -1.43
N SER A 18 0.13 20.19 -0.48
CA SER A 18 0.39 19.86 0.91
C SER A 18 -0.67 18.93 1.46
N LEU A 19 -0.26 17.91 2.19
CA LEU A 19 -1.12 16.88 2.72
C LEU A 19 -0.74 16.58 4.17
N GLU A 20 -1.74 16.61 5.06
CA GLU A 20 -1.63 16.07 6.41
C GLU A 20 -2.02 14.59 6.42
N LEU A 21 -1.31 13.79 7.19
CA LEU A 21 -1.49 12.34 7.25
C LEU A 21 -2.11 11.92 8.58
N GLY A 22 -2.96 10.90 8.54
CA GLY A 22 -3.52 10.28 9.73
C GLY A 22 -2.46 9.49 10.50
N LYS A 23 -2.54 9.47 11.81
CA LYS A 23 -1.59 8.75 12.68
C LYS A 23 -1.49 7.27 12.34
N ARG A 24 -2.61 6.65 11.99
CA ARG A 24 -2.69 5.21 11.73
C ARG A 24 -2.97 4.88 10.28
N THR A 25 -3.80 5.68 9.62
CA THR A 25 -4.22 5.39 8.25
C THR A 25 -4.47 6.68 7.48
N THR A 26 -3.91 6.73 6.27
CA THR A 26 -4.29 7.71 5.25
C THR A 26 -4.73 6.96 4.00
N MET A 27 -5.93 7.28 3.52
CA MET A 27 -6.49 6.68 2.32
C MET A 27 -6.62 7.75 1.23
N LEU A 28 -6.06 7.47 0.06
CA LEU A 28 -6.07 8.31 -1.12
C LEU A 28 -7.01 7.71 -2.15
N ILE A 29 -8.02 8.46 -2.56
CA ILE A 29 -9.00 8.02 -3.55
C ILE A 29 -9.06 8.98 -4.73
N GLY A 30 -9.67 8.56 -5.81
CA GLY A 30 -9.83 9.35 -7.04
C GLY A 30 -9.70 8.49 -8.29
N ARG A 31 -10.07 9.03 -9.44
CA ARG A 31 -9.98 8.35 -10.74
C ARG A 31 -8.53 8.04 -11.11
N ASN A 32 -8.34 7.19 -12.13
CA ASN A 32 -7.00 6.94 -12.68
C ASN A 32 -6.40 8.24 -13.24
N GLY A 33 -5.09 8.41 -13.08
CA GLY A 33 -4.38 9.61 -13.52
C GLY A 33 -4.45 10.81 -12.56
N MET A 34 -5.19 10.74 -11.45
CA MET A 34 -5.29 11.83 -10.46
C MET A 34 -4.04 12.02 -9.57
N GLY A 35 -2.98 11.24 -9.77
CA GLY A 35 -1.71 11.44 -9.07
C GLY A 35 -1.56 10.70 -7.74
N LYS A 36 -2.45 9.75 -7.38
CA LYS A 36 -2.34 8.95 -6.13
C LYS A 36 -0.99 8.24 -6.03
N THR A 37 -0.60 7.49 -7.05
CA THR A 37 0.70 6.81 -7.13
C THR A 37 1.86 7.78 -7.03
N ASN A 38 1.75 8.97 -7.66
CA ASN A 38 2.78 10.01 -7.59
C ASN A 38 2.93 10.56 -6.17
N LEU A 39 1.83 10.72 -5.45
CA LEU A 39 1.84 11.18 -4.08
C LEU A 39 2.45 10.13 -3.14
N ILE A 40 2.09 8.85 -3.30
CA ILE A 40 2.73 7.75 -2.56
C ILE A 40 4.24 7.70 -2.87
N SER A 41 4.62 7.78 -4.15
CA SER A 41 6.03 7.77 -4.57
C SER A 41 6.84 8.91 -3.93
N SER A 42 6.26 10.11 -3.79
CA SER A 42 6.93 11.24 -3.14
C SER A 42 7.21 10.96 -1.66
N MET A 43 6.26 10.32 -0.96
CA MET A 43 6.43 9.93 0.45
C MET A 43 7.47 8.83 0.61
N VAL A 44 7.45 7.82 -0.25
CA VAL A 44 8.50 6.77 -0.30
C VAL A 44 9.87 7.39 -0.54
N GLN A 45 9.98 8.35 -1.47
CA GLN A 45 11.22 9.05 -1.74
C GLN A 45 11.67 9.89 -0.55
N ALA A 46 10.75 10.63 0.09
CA ALA A 46 11.04 11.39 1.30
C ALA A 46 11.62 10.51 2.42
N MET A 47 11.06 9.29 2.62
CA MET A 47 11.53 8.37 3.66
C MET A 47 12.93 7.81 3.43
N SER A 48 13.47 7.91 2.22
CA SER A 48 14.81 7.41 1.90
C SER A 48 15.95 8.13 2.65
N PHE A 49 15.68 9.30 3.26
CA PHE A 49 16.69 10.08 4.00
C PHE A 49 17.37 9.27 5.11
N ILE A 50 16.66 8.32 5.72
CA ILE A 50 17.19 7.48 6.81
C ILE A 50 18.36 6.58 6.37
N PHE A 51 18.54 6.37 5.07
CA PHE A 51 19.61 5.56 4.47
C PHE A 51 20.77 6.40 3.94
N SER A 52 20.90 7.65 4.36
CA SER A 52 21.99 8.50 3.90
C SER A 52 23.36 7.91 4.19
N LYS A 53 24.21 7.85 3.16
CA LYS A 53 25.62 7.45 3.23
C LYS A 53 26.55 8.62 2.88
N GLN A 54 26.07 9.84 2.98
CA GLN A 54 26.85 11.01 2.62
C GLN A 54 28.03 11.21 3.59
N ARG A 55 29.12 11.76 3.06
CA ARG A 55 30.37 11.98 3.81
C ARG A 55 30.13 12.91 5.00
N GLY A 56 30.65 12.54 6.17
CA GLY A 56 30.52 13.33 7.40
C GLY A 56 29.23 13.08 8.20
N MET A 57 28.34 12.18 7.72
CA MET A 57 27.24 11.68 8.54
C MET A 57 27.69 10.49 9.39
N PRO A 58 27.33 10.45 10.68
CA PRO A 58 27.51 9.26 11.50
C PRO A 58 26.76 8.08 10.88
N GLN A 59 27.44 6.97 10.68
CA GLN A 59 26.84 5.79 10.11
C GLN A 59 27.09 4.61 11.01
N THR A 60 26.03 3.94 11.41
CA THR A 60 26.11 2.64 12.07
C THR A 60 26.61 1.60 11.06
N GLU A 61 27.19 0.51 11.54
CA GLU A 61 27.54 -0.64 10.70
C GLU A 61 26.31 -1.16 9.94
N PHE A 62 25.15 -1.10 10.59
CA PHE A 62 23.86 -1.42 10.02
C PHE A 62 23.56 -0.65 8.72
N ILE A 63 23.76 0.69 8.70
CA ILE A 63 23.54 1.52 7.50
C ILE A 63 24.64 1.30 6.46
N ARG A 64 25.90 1.17 6.88
CA ARG A 64 27.03 0.92 5.96
C ARG A 64 26.83 -0.36 5.15
N SER A 65 26.36 -1.41 5.81
CA SER A 65 26.12 -2.73 5.19
C SER A 65 24.79 -2.83 4.44
N SER A 66 23.92 -1.83 4.54
CA SER A 66 22.66 -1.75 3.78
C SER A 66 22.93 -1.48 2.30
N ASP A 67 22.15 -2.10 1.42
CA ASP A 67 22.16 -1.81 -0.03
C ASP A 67 21.34 -0.54 -0.38
N GLN A 68 20.73 0.10 0.62
CA GLN A 68 19.88 1.29 0.45
C GLN A 68 20.67 2.60 0.49
N GLY A 69 20.08 3.64 -0.06
CA GLY A 69 20.61 5.00 -0.08
C GLY A 69 19.50 6.04 -0.25
N VAL A 70 19.83 7.32 -0.12
CA VAL A 70 18.88 8.40 -0.39
C VAL A 70 18.52 8.41 -1.88
N LYS A 71 17.23 8.46 -2.18
CA LYS A 71 16.72 8.54 -3.56
C LYS A 71 16.83 9.96 -4.10
N SER A 72 17.66 10.14 -5.10
CA SER A 72 17.71 11.38 -5.88
C SER A 72 16.49 11.49 -6.81
N PHE A 73 16.14 12.71 -7.18
CA PHE A 73 15.11 12.93 -8.20
C PHE A 73 15.61 12.49 -9.58
N SER A 74 14.74 11.84 -10.33
CA SER A 74 14.91 11.58 -11.75
C SER A 74 14.39 12.77 -12.57
N ALA A 75 14.72 12.81 -13.85
CA ALA A 75 14.19 13.85 -14.73
C ALA A 75 12.65 13.85 -14.80
N THR A 76 12.04 12.67 -14.64
CA THR A 76 10.58 12.49 -14.67
C THR A 76 9.89 12.86 -13.36
N ASP A 77 10.63 13.16 -12.30
CA ASP A 77 10.07 13.62 -11.04
C ASP A 77 9.86 15.15 -11.04
N ALA A 78 10.53 15.89 -11.95
CA ALA A 78 10.24 17.30 -12.15
C ALA A 78 8.93 17.48 -12.94
N ARG A 79 8.12 18.45 -12.51
CA ARG A 79 6.88 18.82 -13.23
C ARG A 79 7.23 19.29 -14.64
N TYR A 80 6.48 18.83 -15.60
CA TYR A 80 6.63 19.22 -17.01
C TYR A 80 5.42 20.00 -17.49
N THR A 81 5.65 21.25 -17.96
CA THR A 81 4.61 22.07 -18.60
C THR A 81 4.96 22.28 -20.07
N ASN A 82 5.91 23.12 -20.39
CA ASN A 82 6.57 23.25 -21.70
C ASN A 82 8.06 22.89 -21.57
N ASP A 83 8.55 22.90 -20.34
CA ASP A 83 9.88 22.45 -19.92
C ASP A 83 9.78 21.93 -18.48
N TYR A 84 10.83 21.26 -18.03
CA TYR A 84 10.91 20.76 -16.64
C TYR A 84 11.04 21.93 -15.65
N GLN A 85 10.15 21.95 -14.66
CA GLN A 85 10.10 22.98 -13.65
C GLN A 85 11.01 22.67 -12.47
N TYR A 86 11.83 23.64 -12.10
CA TYR A 86 12.74 23.59 -10.96
C TYR A 86 12.61 24.87 -10.12
N PRO A 87 12.94 24.85 -8.83
CA PRO A 87 13.37 23.69 -8.04
C PRO A 87 12.27 22.67 -7.80
N VAL A 88 12.67 21.39 -7.60
CA VAL A 88 11.76 20.33 -7.14
C VAL A 88 11.96 20.16 -5.66
N TYR A 89 10.87 20.20 -4.88
CA TYR A 89 10.89 19.95 -3.43
C TYR A 89 9.95 18.83 -3.03
N VAL A 90 10.44 17.99 -2.12
CA VAL A 90 9.63 17.07 -1.34
C VAL A 90 10.00 17.28 0.11
N ARG A 91 9.14 17.92 0.89
CA ARG A 91 9.32 18.19 2.32
C ARG A 91 8.38 17.32 3.13
N ALA A 92 8.86 16.83 4.27
CA ALA A 92 8.07 15.98 5.13
C ALA A 92 8.28 16.33 6.60
N THR A 93 7.27 15.99 7.41
CA THR A 93 7.35 16.09 8.87
C THR A 93 6.92 14.76 9.49
N ALA A 94 7.55 14.37 10.61
CA ALA A 94 7.19 13.16 11.33
C ALA A 94 7.32 13.33 12.84
N SER A 95 6.52 12.58 13.59
CA SER A 95 6.66 12.41 15.04
C SER A 95 7.40 11.12 15.32
N LEU A 96 8.32 11.13 16.27
CA LEU A 96 9.00 9.93 16.76
C LEU A 96 8.14 9.16 17.77
N GLU A 97 7.35 9.90 18.55
CA GLU A 97 6.38 9.40 19.51
C GLU A 97 4.97 9.92 19.15
N ASP A 98 3.98 9.58 19.93
CA ASP A 98 2.61 10.11 19.75
C ASP A 98 2.48 11.54 20.28
N GLU A 99 3.32 12.43 19.75
CA GLU A 99 3.34 13.84 20.05
C GLU A 99 2.49 14.62 19.07
N GLU A 100 1.88 15.73 19.53
CA GLU A 100 1.09 16.61 18.67
C GLU A 100 1.99 17.37 17.69
N ASP A 101 3.19 17.77 18.13
CA ASP A 101 4.11 18.57 17.32
C ASP A 101 5.19 17.68 16.67
N PRO A 102 5.32 17.66 15.34
CA PRO A 102 6.29 16.82 14.68
C PRO A 102 7.72 17.32 14.92
N ARG A 103 8.56 16.52 15.59
CA ARG A 103 9.96 16.85 15.85
C ARG A 103 10.84 16.77 14.62
N LEU A 104 10.60 15.76 13.76
CA LEU A 104 11.39 15.58 12.56
C LEU A 104 10.84 16.43 11.43
N LYS A 105 11.69 17.28 10.84
CA LYS A 105 11.39 18.07 9.65
C LYS A 105 12.56 17.95 8.69
N TRP A 106 12.30 17.52 7.46
CA TRP A 106 13.34 17.38 6.42
C TRP A 106 12.78 17.67 5.05
N GLY A 107 13.67 17.90 4.11
CA GLY A 107 13.35 18.06 2.71
C GLY A 107 14.36 17.36 1.82
N LEU A 108 13.92 16.96 0.65
CA LEU A 108 14.75 16.62 -0.49
C LEU A 108 14.53 17.72 -1.52
N GLU A 109 15.61 18.35 -1.98
CA GLU A 109 15.53 19.46 -2.93
C GLU A 109 16.51 19.28 -4.07
N GLN A 110 16.04 19.51 -5.28
CA GLN A 110 16.87 19.61 -6.48
C GLN A 110 16.66 20.97 -7.13
N GLU A 111 17.67 21.83 -7.06
CA GLU A 111 17.63 23.20 -7.61
C GLU A 111 17.55 23.27 -9.12
N GLY A 112 18.04 22.26 -9.82
CA GLY A 112 18.06 22.19 -11.28
C GLY A 112 18.37 20.80 -11.79
N ARG A 113 18.19 20.55 -13.09
CA ARG A 113 18.31 19.23 -13.71
C ARG A 113 19.63 18.48 -13.43
N LYS A 114 20.71 19.20 -13.22
CA LYS A 114 22.05 18.64 -12.95
C LYS A 114 22.47 18.74 -11.49
N SER A 115 21.64 19.31 -10.62
CA SER A 115 21.95 19.47 -9.22
C SER A 115 21.70 18.15 -8.46
N GLY A 116 22.60 17.80 -7.54
CA GLY A 116 22.40 16.70 -6.60
C GLY A 116 21.69 17.14 -5.32
N LEU A 117 21.21 16.17 -4.54
CA LEU A 117 20.69 16.41 -3.20
C LEU A 117 21.84 16.80 -2.24
N ARG A 118 21.56 17.72 -1.31
CA ARG A 118 22.50 18.16 -0.27
C ARG A 118 22.09 17.56 1.07
N ASP A 119 23.05 17.08 1.85
CA ASP A 119 22.82 16.51 3.18
C ASP A 119 22.26 17.52 4.19
N SER A 120 22.58 18.82 4.03
CA SER A 120 22.05 19.90 4.86
C SER A 120 20.51 19.96 4.89
N GLN A 121 19.84 19.40 3.89
CA GLN A 121 18.38 19.39 3.79
C GLN A 121 17.70 18.39 4.73
N PHE A 122 18.43 17.37 5.19
CA PHE A 122 17.88 16.28 6.01
C PHE A 122 18.84 15.79 7.11
N ARG A 123 20.00 16.44 7.28
CA ARG A 123 21.03 16.02 8.24
C ARG A 123 20.50 15.95 9.67
N ASP A 124 19.84 17.01 10.13
CA ASP A 124 19.35 17.11 11.51
C ASP A 124 18.27 16.06 11.79
N ALA A 125 17.34 15.86 10.85
CA ALA A 125 16.33 14.82 10.96
C ALA A 125 16.96 13.42 10.96
N TYR A 126 17.97 13.18 10.12
CA TYR A 126 18.72 11.91 10.11
C TYR A 126 19.38 11.61 11.46
N LEU A 127 20.04 12.61 12.06
CA LEU A 127 20.70 12.44 13.35
C LEU A 127 19.69 12.15 14.47
N GLN A 128 18.62 12.95 14.56
CA GLN A 128 17.56 12.76 15.54
C GLN A 128 16.87 11.41 15.40
N PHE A 129 16.60 10.98 14.17
CA PHE A 129 15.98 9.69 13.87
C PHE A 129 16.82 8.53 14.39
N TRP A 130 18.12 8.49 14.04
CA TRP A 130 18.97 7.37 14.43
C TRP A 130 19.36 7.42 15.91
N ASP A 131 19.48 8.59 16.51
CA ASP A 131 19.68 8.72 17.95
C ASP A 131 18.52 8.09 18.73
N TYR A 132 17.30 8.44 18.37
CA TYR A 132 16.09 7.88 18.96
C TYR A 132 16.00 6.35 18.81
N TYR A 133 16.15 5.82 17.59
CA TYR A 133 15.99 4.39 17.34
C TYR A 133 17.16 3.54 17.82
N ASN A 134 18.34 4.09 17.95
CA ASN A 134 19.47 3.39 18.57
C ASN A 134 19.30 3.29 20.09
N GLN A 135 18.73 4.30 20.75
CA GLN A 135 18.41 4.24 22.18
C GLN A 135 17.26 3.27 22.48
N LYS A 136 16.29 3.17 21.60
CA LYS A 136 15.12 2.30 21.75
C LYS A 136 15.40 0.84 21.40
N ASP A 137 16.51 0.53 20.78
CA ASP A 137 16.87 -0.78 20.22
C ASP A 137 15.75 -1.39 19.32
N GLU A 138 14.96 -0.54 18.70
CA GLU A 138 13.91 -0.87 17.76
C GLU A 138 14.16 -0.12 16.44
N LYS A 139 13.80 -0.71 15.32
CA LYS A 139 13.94 -0.09 14.00
C LYS A 139 12.60 -0.07 13.30
N PRO A 140 12.17 1.09 12.75
CA PRO A 140 10.88 1.16 12.08
C PRO A 140 10.87 0.32 10.81
N VAL A 141 9.79 -0.41 10.57
CA VAL A 141 9.59 -1.12 9.31
C VAL A 141 9.20 -0.12 8.24
N LEU A 142 9.78 -0.26 7.07
CA LEU A 142 9.35 0.42 5.85
C LEU A 142 9.04 -0.61 4.77
N ALA A 143 7.91 -0.44 4.09
CA ALA A 143 7.53 -1.25 2.96
C ALA A 143 6.69 -0.44 1.96
N PHE A 144 6.91 -0.70 0.68
CA PHE A 144 6.10 -0.18 -0.41
C PHE A 144 5.61 -1.33 -1.30
N PHE A 145 4.29 -1.42 -1.45
CA PHE A 145 3.63 -2.38 -2.31
C PHE A 145 2.98 -1.64 -3.47
N SER A 146 3.60 -1.72 -4.64
CA SER A 146 3.06 -1.13 -5.87
C SER A 146 1.87 -1.94 -6.42
N ASP A 147 1.22 -1.41 -7.44
CA ASP A 147 0.17 -2.09 -8.20
C ASP A 147 0.64 -3.42 -8.83
N GLY A 148 1.91 -3.51 -9.23
CA GLY A 148 2.51 -4.74 -9.78
C GLY A 148 2.88 -5.81 -8.75
N PHE A 149 2.74 -5.55 -7.44
CA PHE A 149 3.11 -6.52 -6.40
C PHE A 149 2.14 -7.71 -6.32
N PRO A 150 2.60 -8.97 -6.10
CA PRO A 150 3.99 -9.43 -6.12
C PRO A 150 4.53 -9.61 -7.54
N HIS A 151 5.69 -9.04 -7.81
CA HIS A 151 6.32 -9.14 -9.13
C HIS A 151 6.88 -10.54 -9.39
N LYS A 152 6.56 -11.13 -10.53
CA LYS A 152 6.98 -12.50 -10.90
C LYS A 152 8.48 -12.64 -11.18
N ASN A 153 9.14 -11.56 -11.58
CA ASN A 153 10.54 -11.58 -12.04
C ASN A 153 11.44 -10.70 -11.16
N THR A 154 11.75 -11.16 -9.95
CA THR A 154 12.71 -10.47 -9.09
C THR A 154 14.14 -10.86 -9.45
N ARG A 155 14.95 -9.91 -9.91
CA ARG A 155 16.39 -10.13 -10.09
C ARG A 155 17.11 -9.95 -8.76
N LEU A 156 17.32 -11.05 -8.04
CA LEU A 156 18.13 -11.03 -6.82
C LEU A 156 19.60 -10.72 -7.16
N SER A 157 20.22 -9.87 -6.34
CA SER A 157 21.67 -9.66 -6.42
C SER A 157 22.43 -10.98 -6.19
N LYS A 158 23.64 -11.08 -6.74
CA LYS A 158 24.50 -12.28 -6.52
C LYS A 158 24.72 -12.51 -5.03
N ALA A 159 25.03 -11.46 -4.27
CA ALA A 159 25.24 -11.54 -2.83
C ALA A 159 24.01 -12.08 -2.08
N MET A 160 22.79 -11.65 -2.45
CA MET A 160 21.56 -12.16 -1.84
C MET A 160 21.32 -13.64 -2.20
N LYS A 161 21.59 -14.02 -3.45
CA LYS A 161 21.49 -15.44 -3.86
C LYS A 161 22.45 -16.34 -3.08
N ASP A 162 23.67 -15.88 -2.87
CA ASP A 162 24.71 -16.64 -2.16
C ASP A 162 24.36 -16.74 -0.66
N ARG A 163 23.82 -15.67 -0.05
CA ARG A 163 23.31 -15.69 1.34
C ARG A 163 22.16 -16.68 1.51
N LEU A 164 21.18 -16.66 0.62
CA LEU A 164 20.07 -17.62 0.65
C LEU A 164 20.54 -19.07 0.46
N LYS A 165 21.57 -19.31 -0.37
CA LYS A 165 22.13 -20.66 -0.55
C LYS A 165 22.90 -21.17 0.66
N SER A 166 23.54 -20.29 1.42
CA SER A 166 24.35 -20.69 2.58
C SER A 166 23.52 -21.25 3.75
N GLY A 167 22.21 -20.99 3.78
CA GLY A 167 21.31 -21.43 4.86
C GLY A 167 21.51 -20.70 6.19
N PHE A 168 22.44 -19.74 6.26
CA PHE A 168 22.66 -18.93 7.46
C PHE A 168 21.54 -17.91 7.67
N ALA A 169 21.38 -17.46 8.90
CA ALA A 169 20.48 -16.37 9.23
C ALA A 169 20.81 -15.12 8.39
N LEU A 170 19.78 -14.46 7.89
CA LEU A 170 19.93 -13.20 7.17
C LEU A 170 20.30 -12.09 8.17
N PRO A 171 21.22 -11.19 7.83
CA PRO A 171 21.48 -10.00 8.65
C PRO A 171 20.23 -9.16 8.85
N SER A 172 20.09 -8.51 10.02
CA SER A 172 18.90 -7.73 10.37
C SER A 172 18.60 -6.61 9.36
N ASN A 173 19.64 -5.95 8.80
CA ASN A 173 19.47 -4.92 7.77
C ASN A 173 18.85 -5.43 6.46
N THR A 174 18.75 -6.75 6.26
CA THR A 174 18.00 -7.34 5.14
C THR A 174 16.51 -6.98 5.20
N GLY A 175 15.98 -6.65 6.39
CA GLY A 175 14.62 -6.13 6.53
C GLY A 175 14.32 -4.86 5.73
N TYR A 176 15.37 -4.10 5.35
CA TYR A 176 15.22 -2.93 4.45
C TYR A 176 15.56 -3.24 2.99
N TYR A 177 15.93 -4.47 2.65
CA TYR A 177 16.28 -4.80 1.26
C TYR A 177 15.10 -4.53 0.33
N GLN A 178 15.32 -3.67 -0.69
CA GLN A 178 14.32 -3.28 -1.70
C GLN A 178 12.94 -2.87 -1.11
N TRP A 179 12.93 -2.20 0.05
CA TRP A 179 11.69 -1.77 0.70
C TRP A 179 10.89 -0.76 -0.12
N ASP A 180 11.57 0.01 -0.97
CA ASP A 180 11.12 1.18 -1.72
C ASP A 180 11.07 0.94 -3.23
N GLN A 181 11.22 -0.31 -3.68
CA GLN A 181 11.26 -0.65 -5.10
C GLN A 181 10.00 -1.36 -5.56
N ASP A 182 9.70 -1.19 -6.85
CA ASP A 182 8.65 -1.94 -7.53
C ASP A 182 8.98 -3.42 -7.70
N GLN A 183 10.05 -3.92 -7.07
CA GLN A 183 10.46 -5.31 -7.09
C GLN A 183 10.09 -5.99 -5.79
N SER A 184 9.35 -7.08 -5.91
CA SER A 184 8.92 -7.87 -4.76
C SER A 184 10.06 -8.65 -4.14
N CYS A 185 10.18 -8.58 -2.81
CA CYS A 185 11.08 -9.43 -2.02
C CYS A 185 10.44 -10.76 -1.63
N VAL A 186 9.22 -11.04 -2.03
CA VAL A 186 8.44 -12.22 -1.61
C VAL A 186 9.19 -13.53 -1.88
N GLU A 187 9.90 -13.63 -2.99
CA GLU A 187 10.71 -14.81 -3.29
C GLU A 187 11.86 -15.02 -2.30
N ILE A 188 12.40 -13.94 -1.73
CA ILE A 188 13.41 -14.01 -0.67
C ILE A 188 12.76 -14.60 0.58
N TRP A 189 11.61 -14.04 0.98
CA TRP A 189 10.92 -14.43 2.20
C TRP A 189 10.39 -15.86 2.13
N LYS A 190 9.80 -16.28 0.98
CA LYS A 190 9.37 -17.67 0.76
C LYS A 190 10.53 -18.65 0.92
N ARG A 191 11.66 -18.37 0.28
CA ARG A 191 12.84 -19.23 0.39
C ARG A 191 13.45 -19.22 1.78
N TYR A 192 13.56 -18.03 2.37
CA TYR A 192 14.12 -17.91 3.72
C TYR A 192 13.25 -18.63 4.75
N TYR A 193 11.93 -18.43 4.71
CA TYR A 193 11.01 -19.15 5.59
C TYR A 193 11.12 -20.67 5.41
N ALA A 194 11.07 -21.15 4.17
CA ALA A 194 11.16 -22.58 3.89
C ALA A 194 12.48 -23.19 4.39
N GLN A 195 13.60 -22.48 4.24
CA GLN A 195 14.89 -22.91 4.77
C GLN A 195 14.91 -22.93 6.30
N GLN A 196 14.42 -21.88 6.97
CA GLN A 196 14.38 -21.85 8.43
C GLN A 196 13.46 -22.95 8.98
N TRP A 197 12.32 -23.22 8.33
CA TRP A 197 11.40 -24.28 8.70
C TRP A 197 12.05 -25.67 8.57
N LEU A 198 12.73 -25.96 7.46
CA LEU A 198 13.44 -27.22 7.23
C LEU A 198 14.62 -27.41 8.21
N ASN A 199 15.42 -26.35 8.39
CA ASN A 199 16.54 -26.37 9.30
C ASN A 199 16.11 -26.61 10.75
N ASN A 200 15.00 -25.99 11.16
CA ASN A 200 14.45 -26.17 12.52
C ASN A 200 13.98 -27.60 12.76
N ARG A 201 13.47 -28.29 11.74
CA ARG A 201 13.11 -29.72 11.86
C ARG A 201 14.32 -30.65 11.98
N LEU A 202 15.42 -30.31 11.31
CA LEU A 202 16.65 -31.14 11.34
C LEU A 202 17.47 -30.86 12.60
N ASN A 203 17.60 -29.61 12.98
CA ASN A 203 18.34 -29.14 14.14
C ASN A 203 17.53 -28.05 14.84
N PRO A 204 16.68 -28.38 15.82
CA PRO A 204 15.88 -27.41 16.54
C PRO A 204 16.76 -26.31 17.15
N ASP A 205 16.43 -25.06 16.84
CA ASP A 205 17.12 -23.87 17.28
C ASP A 205 16.08 -22.83 17.65
N GLY A 206 16.18 -22.28 18.86
CA GLY A 206 15.19 -21.36 19.40
C GLY A 206 14.95 -20.11 18.56
N GLU A 207 15.99 -19.53 17.93
CA GLU A 207 15.85 -18.35 17.08
C GLU A 207 15.13 -18.68 15.76
N LYS A 208 15.47 -19.79 15.13
CA LYS A 208 14.82 -20.26 13.88
C LYS A 208 13.37 -20.61 14.14
N GLN A 209 13.08 -21.27 15.27
CA GLN A 209 11.72 -21.59 15.68
C GLN A 209 10.91 -20.30 15.93
N ALA A 210 11.49 -19.31 16.61
CA ALA A 210 10.84 -18.05 16.88
C ALA A 210 10.42 -17.30 15.61
N TYR A 211 11.30 -17.27 14.58
CA TYR A 211 10.97 -16.67 13.27
C TYR A 211 9.80 -17.39 12.58
N VAL A 212 9.91 -18.72 12.48
CA VAL A 212 8.89 -19.54 11.80
C VAL A 212 7.54 -19.40 12.47
N GLU A 213 7.48 -19.50 13.79
CA GLU A 213 6.24 -19.37 14.55
C GLU A 213 5.67 -17.94 14.49
N ALA A 214 6.50 -16.91 14.60
CA ALA A 214 6.04 -15.52 14.52
C ALA A 214 5.40 -15.23 13.17
N VAL A 215 6.04 -15.59 12.06
CA VAL A 215 5.51 -15.37 10.70
C VAL A 215 4.22 -16.16 10.48
N LYS A 216 4.20 -17.44 10.88
CA LYS A 216 3.02 -18.29 10.79
C LYS A 216 1.83 -17.71 11.55
N ASN A 217 2.05 -17.29 12.79
CA ASN A 217 0.99 -16.73 13.63
C ASN A 217 0.40 -15.44 13.05
N VAL A 218 1.23 -14.54 12.49
CA VAL A 218 0.71 -13.31 11.85
C VAL A 218 -0.13 -13.66 10.61
N LEU A 219 0.29 -14.63 9.79
CA LEU A 219 -0.51 -15.08 8.64
C LEU A 219 -1.83 -15.72 9.07
N TYR A 220 -1.81 -16.54 10.12
CA TYR A 220 -3.01 -17.12 10.72
C TYR A 220 -3.98 -16.03 11.18
N GLU A 221 -3.54 -15.12 12.06
CA GLU A 221 -4.36 -14.03 12.59
C GLU A 221 -4.92 -13.12 11.50
N PHE A 222 -4.11 -12.79 10.49
CA PHE A 222 -4.55 -12.01 9.34
C PHE A 222 -5.66 -12.70 8.56
N SER A 223 -5.56 -14.01 8.38
CA SER A 223 -6.52 -14.81 7.61
C SER A 223 -7.87 -15.00 8.30
N LEU A 224 -7.95 -14.81 9.62
CA LEU A 224 -9.20 -14.94 10.36
C LEU A 224 -10.24 -13.90 9.92
N PRO A 225 -11.53 -14.27 9.85
CA PRO A 225 -12.60 -13.35 9.52
C PRO A 225 -12.73 -12.22 10.54
N MET A 226 -13.24 -11.07 10.12
CA MET A 226 -13.38 -9.91 11.00
C MET A 226 -14.53 -10.07 12.00
N ASN A 227 -15.61 -10.74 11.62
CA ASN A 227 -16.85 -10.88 12.40
C ASN A 227 -17.05 -12.27 13.03
N GLY A 228 -16.01 -13.13 13.00
CA GLY A 228 -16.10 -14.49 13.53
C GLY A 228 -16.89 -15.48 12.64
N GLU A 229 -17.56 -15.00 11.61
CA GLU A 229 -18.28 -15.82 10.65
C GLU A 229 -17.45 -15.99 9.37
N LEU A 230 -17.30 -17.24 8.94
CA LEU A 230 -16.66 -17.58 7.67
C LEU A 230 -17.62 -17.27 6.52
N GLU A 231 -17.26 -16.29 5.71
CA GLU A 231 -17.91 -16.15 4.41
C GLU A 231 -17.54 -17.33 3.50
N THR A 232 -18.50 -17.75 2.67
CA THR A 232 -18.29 -18.89 1.75
C THR A 232 -17.15 -18.57 0.78
N GLY A 233 -16.04 -19.31 0.89
CA GLY A 233 -14.86 -19.17 0.03
C GLY A 233 -13.69 -18.39 0.62
N GLU A 234 -13.76 -17.91 1.88
CA GLU A 234 -12.59 -17.35 2.56
C GLU A 234 -11.55 -18.44 2.86
N MET A 235 -10.27 -18.07 2.65
CA MET A 235 -9.15 -18.97 2.91
C MET A 235 -8.50 -18.60 4.25
N ILE A 236 -8.67 -19.48 5.24
CA ILE A 236 -7.97 -19.39 6.53
C ILE A 236 -6.69 -20.20 6.45
N VAL A 237 -5.59 -19.60 6.84
CA VAL A 237 -4.29 -20.26 6.92
C VAL A 237 -4.24 -21.09 8.20
N GLU A 238 -4.19 -22.42 8.08
CA GLU A 238 -4.03 -23.32 9.22
C GLU A 238 -2.55 -23.49 9.59
N ASP A 239 -1.71 -23.67 8.56
CA ASP A 239 -0.27 -23.84 8.75
C ASP A 239 0.53 -23.36 7.55
N LEU A 240 1.81 -23.07 7.77
CA LEU A 240 2.78 -22.71 6.77
C LEU A 240 3.97 -23.67 6.89
N LEU A 241 4.22 -24.45 5.85
CA LEU A 241 5.14 -25.57 5.83
C LEU A 241 6.18 -25.41 4.72
N ALA A 242 7.18 -26.27 4.70
CA ALA A 242 8.10 -26.37 3.58
C ALA A 242 8.33 -27.82 3.15
N GLU A 243 8.50 -28.02 1.86
CA GLU A 243 8.86 -29.29 1.25
C GLU A 243 10.08 -29.12 0.35
N ILE A 244 10.80 -30.20 0.12
CA ILE A 244 11.86 -30.26 -0.88
C ILE A 244 11.26 -30.88 -2.15
N ARG A 245 11.25 -30.12 -3.24
CA ARG A 245 10.83 -30.57 -4.58
C ARG A 245 11.93 -30.21 -5.58
N ASP A 246 12.36 -31.16 -6.36
CA ASP A 246 13.43 -30.97 -7.36
C ASP A 246 14.65 -30.22 -6.79
N GLU A 247 15.15 -30.67 -5.65
CA GLU A 247 16.29 -30.05 -4.92
C GLU A 247 16.09 -28.62 -4.45
N LYS A 248 14.86 -28.11 -4.48
CA LYS A 248 14.52 -26.76 -4.02
C LYS A 248 13.54 -26.80 -2.85
N SER A 249 13.75 -25.90 -1.90
CA SER A 249 12.77 -25.68 -0.84
C SER A 249 11.57 -24.90 -1.40
N VAL A 250 10.40 -25.48 -1.28
CA VAL A 250 9.11 -24.92 -1.73
C VAL A 250 8.26 -24.61 -0.50
N LEU A 251 7.76 -23.38 -0.44
CA LEU A 251 6.83 -22.96 0.59
C LEU A 251 5.45 -23.56 0.29
N MET A 252 4.87 -24.23 1.29
CA MET A 252 3.57 -24.84 1.25
C MET A 252 2.64 -24.16 2.25
N ILE A 253 1.39 -24.02 1.89
CA ILE A 253 0.35 -23.44 2.75
C ILE A 253 -0.75 -24.46 2.97
N LYS A 254 -1.12 -24.69 4.23
CA LYS A 254 -2.28 -25.50 4.61
C LYS A 254 -3.44 -24.56 4.94
N LEU A 255 -4.56 -24.77 4.29
CA LEU A 255 -5.76 -24.00 4.46
C LEU A 255 -6.79 -24.82 5.28
N ALA A 256 -7.52 -24.15 6.16
CA ALA A 256 -8.54 -24.78 6.96
C ALA A 256 -9.60 -25.50 6.10
N GLY A 257 -9.98 -26.67 6.51
CA GLY A 257 -10.90 -27.53 5.78
C GLY A 257 -10.34 -28.20 4.52
N LYS A 258 -9.03 -28.07 4.26
CA LYS A 258 -8.33 -28.83 3.22
C LYS A 258 -7.49 -29.94 3.83
N GLU A 259 -7.54 -31.12 3.22
CA GLU A 259 -6.78 -32.28 3.70
C GLU A 259 -5.26 -32.08 3.53
N ASN A 260 -4.85 -31.57 2.37
CA ASN A 260 -3.45 -31.42 2.00
C ASN A 260 -3.04 -29.96 1.88
N ALA A 261 -1.77 -29.67 2.23
CA ALA A 261 -1.13 -28.41 1.92
C ALA A 261 -0.90 -28.27 0.41
N VAL A 262 -0.98 -27.05 -0.09
CA VAL A 262 -0.74 -26.72 -1.49
C VAL A 262 0.48 -25.79 -1.63
N PRO A 263 1.16 -25.79 -2.79
CA PRO A 263 2.21 -24.80 -3.02
C PRO A 263 1.68 -23.37 -2.87
N TYR A 264 2.42 -22.53 -2.16
CA TYR A 264 2.04 -21.13 -1.95
C TYR A 264 1.75 -20.39 -3.27
N ASP A 265 2.52 -20.68 -4.32
CA ASP A 265 2.36 -20.07 -5.64
C ASP A 265 1.13 -20.56 -6.41
N SER A 266 0.45 -21.61 -5.95
CA SER A 266 -0.79 -22.11 -6.53
C SER A 266 -2.03 -21.39 -6.01
N LEU A 267 -1.89 -20.49 -5.04
CA LEU A 267 -2.99 -19.69 -4.52
C LEU A 267 -3.59 -18.79 -5.62
N PRO A 268 -4.93 -18.56 -5.60
CA PRO A 268 -5.56 -17.55 -6.44
C PRO A 268 -4.87 -16.19 -6.28
N GLN A 269 -4.75 -15.43 -7.35
CA GLN A 269 -3.93 -14.21 -7.43
C GLN A 269 -4.19 -13.22 -6.30
N GLY A 270 -5.45 -13.00 -5.93
CA GLY A 270 -5.80 -12.10 -4.82
C GLY A 270 -5.27 -12.57 -3.48
N TYR A 271 -5.44 -13.85 -3.16
CA TYR A 271 -4.91 -14.44 -1.91
C TYR A 271 -3.39 -14.46 -1.90
N ASN A 272 -2.78 -14.77 -3.05
CA ASN A 272 -1.33 -14.72 -3.20
C ASN A 272 -0.80 -13.32 -2.92
N ARG A 273 -1.44 -12.26 -3.46
CA ARG A 273 -1.08 -10.86 -3.20
C ARG A 273 -1.19 -10.52 -1.71
N MET A 274 -2.34 -10.79 -1.09
CA MET A 274 -2.57 -10.50 0.33
C MET A 274 -1.56 -11.18 1.26
N PHE A 275 -1.46 -12.50 1.14
CA PHE A 275 -0.56 -13.26 2.01
C PHE A 275 0.90 -12.92 1.75
N SER A 276 1.25 -12.53 0.52
CA SER A 276 2.59 -12.05 0.19
C SER A 276 2.91 -10.72 0.84
N MET A 277 1.96 -9.78 0.95
CA MET A 277 2.15 -8.55 1.73
C MET A 277 2.39 -8.86 3.21
N VAL A 278 1.59 -9.76 3.78
CA VAL A 278 1.73 -10.15 5.19
C VAL A 278 3.06 -10.88 5.44
N LEU A 279 3.44 -11.80 4.56
CA LEU A 279 4.72 -12.50 4.64
C LEU A 279 5.91 -11.54 4.55
N ASP A 280 5.84 -10.56 3.66
CA ASP A 280 6.87 -9.53 3.51
C ASP A 280 6.97 -8.68 4.78
N LEU A 281 5.86 -8.14 5.27
CA LEU A 281 5.83 -7.33 6.50
C LEU A 281 6.30 -8.10 7.73
N ALA A 282 5.82 -9.32 7.93
CA ALA A 282 6.22 -10.14 9.07
C ALA A 282 7.71 -10.50 9.02
N SER A 283 8.23 -10.85 7.84
CA SER A 283 9.66 -11.19 7.67
C SER A 283 10.56 -9.97 7.91
N ARG A 284 10.22 -8.80 7.34
CA ARG A 284 10.94 -7.53 7.60
C ARG A 284 10.93 -7.18 9.07
N SER A 285 9.74 -7.23 9.69
CA SER A 285 9.55 -6.92 11.10
C SER A 285 10.42 -7.77 11.99
N PHE A 286 10.38 -9.09 11.78
CA PHE A 286 11.16 -10.03 12.58
C PHE A 286 12.67 -9.87 12.38
N LEU A 287 13.13 -9.71 11.14
CA LEU A 287 14.57 -9.51 10.88
C LEU A 287 15.11 -8.22 11.49
N LEU A 288 14.32 -7.16 11.50
CA LEU A 288 14.74 -5.88 12.07
C LEU A 288 14.71 -5.88 13.61
N ASN A 289 13.73 -6.58 14.22
CA ASN A 289 13.39 -6.37 15.64
C ASN A 289 13.18 -7.65 16.45
N GLY A 290 13.31 -8.83 15.86
CA GLY A 290 13.02 -10.10 16.55
C GLY A 290 11.53 -10.34 16.87
N ASN A 291 10.63 -9.47 16.39
CA ASN A 291 9.18 -9.58 16.57
C ASN A 291 8.43 -9.07 15.33
N CYS A 292 7.14 -9.40 15.20
CA CYS A 292 6.33 -9.02 14.06
C CYS A 292 5.41 -7.80 14.29
N ASN A 293 5.58 -7.04 15.39
CA ASN A 293 4.76 -5.85 15.66
C ASN A 293 5.58 -4.60 16.01
N PRO A 294 6.58 -4.22 15.20
CA PRO A 294 7.32 -2.97 15.37
C PRO A 294 6.52 -1.76 14.89
N GLU A 295 7.02 -0.57 15.18
CA GLU A 295 6.60 0.65 14.53
C GLU A 295 7.05 0.68 13.07
N GLY A 296 6.39 1.50 12.26
CA GLY A 296 6.81 1.69 10.88
C GLY A 296 5.75 2.31 9.99
N ILE A 297 6.07 2.44 8.71
CA ILE A 297 5.19 3.04 7.71
C ILE A 297 5.11 2.10 6.51
N VAL A 298 3.89 1.82 6.10
CA VAL A 298 3.59 0.96 4.95
C VAL A 298 2.82 1.75 3.90
N PHE A 299 3.34 1.75 2.70
CA PHE A 299 2.72 2.36 1.53
C PHE A 299 2.15 1.26 0.65
N ILE A 300 0.87 1.38 0.26
CA ILE A 300 0.21 0.39 -0.60
C ILE A 300 -0.52 1.14 -1.72
N ASP A 301 -0.11 0.87 -2.94
CA ASP A 301 -0.83 1.38 -4.11
C ASP A 301 -1.85 0.35 -4.58
N GLU A 302 -3.09 0.80 -4.80
CA GLU A 302 -4.24 -0.03 -5.19
C GLU A 302 -4.41 -1.27 -4.28
N ILE A 303 -4.74 -1.02 -3.02
CA ILE A 303 -4.83 -2.06 -1.99
C ILE A 303 -5.77 -3.22 -2.36
N GLU A 304 -6.84 -2.94 -3.08
CA GLU A 304 -7.85 -3.90 -3.53
C GLU A 304 -7.48 -4.68 -4.79
N LEU A 305 -6.39 -4.33 -5.46
CA LEU A 305 -6.07 -4.89 -6.77
C LEU A 305 -6.00 -6.42 -6.76
N HIS A 306 -6.70 -7.06 -7.70
CA HIS A 306 -6.87 -8.51 -7.84
C HIS A 306 -7.65 -9.19 -6.70
N LEU A 307 -8.17 -8.46 -5.72
CA LEU A 307 -8.97 -9.05 -4.64
C LEU A 307 -10.41 -9.29 -5.09
N HIS A 308 -11.00 -10.38 -4.59
CA HIS A 308 -12.44 -10.56 -4.68
C HIS A 308 -13.13 -9.48 -3.82
N PRO A 309 -14.29 -8.94 -4.23
CA PRO A 309 -15.01 -7.91 -3.48
C PRO A 309 -15.20 -8.21 -2.00
N SER A 310 -15.55 -9.45 -1.63
CA SER A 310 -15.75 -9.89 -0.25
C SER A 310 -14.47 -9.74 0.60
N VAL A 311 -13.32 -9.95 -0.01
CA VAL A 311 -12.01 -9.81 0.65
C VAL A 311 -11.57 -8.34 0.71
N ALA A 312 -11.83 -7.57 -0.36
CA ALA A 312 -11.49 -6.15 -0.44
C ALA A 312 -12.14 -5.34 0.69
N ILE A 313 -13.37 -5.70 1.09
CA ILE A 313 -14.11 -5.09 2.20
C ILE A 313 -13.28 -5.03 3.50
N SER A 314 -12.51 -6.04 3.80
CA SER A 314 -11.85 -6.20 5.11
C SER A 314 -10.32 -6.09 5.08
N ILE A 315 -9.70 -5.97 3.90
CA ILE A 315 -8.22 -6.06 3.75
C ILE A 315 -7.46 -5.08 4.66
N LEU A 316 -7.85 -3.81 4.66
CA LEU A 316 -7.16 -2.78 5.45
C LEU A 316 -7.37 -2.98 6.96
N GLN A 317 -8.55 -3.40 7.37
CA GLN A 317 -8.85 -3.72 8.77
C GLN A 317 -8.03 -4.94 9.25
N ARG A 318 -7.91 -5.99 8.41
CA ARG A 318 -7.09 -7.17 8.70
C ARG A 318 -5.61 -6.79 8.85
N LEU A 319 -5.08 -5.97 7.96
CA LEU A 319 -3.69 -5.45 8.06
C LEU A 319 -3.49 -4.67 9.37
N ARG A 320 -4.41 -3.76 9.72
CA ARG A 320 -4.33 -2.99 10.96
C ARG A 320 -4.44 -3.86 12.24
N ARG A 321 -5.22 -4.92 12.18
CA ARG A 321 -5.35 -5.88 13.27
C ARG A 321 -4.05 -6.66 13.48
N SER A 322 -3.45 -7.13 12.40
CA SER A 322 -2.23 -7.94 12.45
C SER A 322 -0.97 -7.13 12.76
N PHE A 323 -0.96 -5.83 12.41
CA PHE A 323 0.16 -4.92 12.60
C PHE A 323 -0.30 -3.64 13.31
N THR A 324 -0.48 -3.75 14.63
CA THR A 324 -1.16 -2.72 15.43
C THR A 324 -0.38 -1.42 15.56
N ARG A 325 0.93 -1.39 15.28
CA ARG A 325 1.81 -0.22 15.44
C ARG A 325 2.29 0.38 14.10
N LEU A 326 1.90 -0.21 12.96
CA LEU A 326 2.22 0.34 11.65
C LEU A 326 1.24 1.45 11.24
N GLN A 327 1.77 2.48 10.59
CA GLN A 327 0.99 3.49 9.85
C GLN A 327 0.81 3.01 8.41
N PHE A 328 -0.43 3.01 7.92
CA PHE A 328 -0.76 2.62 6.55
C PHE A 328 -1.14 3.85 5.72
N ILE A 329 -0.47 4.03 4.59
CA ILE A 329 -0.79 5.04 3.58
C ILE A 329 -1.14 4.28 2.32
N VAL A 330 -2.43 4.33 1.94
CA VAL A 330 -2.98 3.45 0.91
C VAL A 330 -3.70 4.25 -0.16
N SER A 331 -3.61 3.81 -1.42
CA SER A 331 -4.52 4.25 -2.45
C SER A 331 -5.57 3.19 -2.76
N THR A 332 -6.73 3.61 -3.21
CA THR A 332 -7.80 2.71 -3.64
C THR A 332 -8.71 3.36 -4.68
N HIS A 333 -9.26 2.54 -5.56
CA HIS A 333 -10.34 2.86 -6.47
C HIS A 333 -11.66 2.17 -6.08
N SER A 334 -11.67 1.40 -4.98
CA SER A 334 -12.80 0.58 -4.59
C SER A 334 -13.70 1.29 -3.59
N PRO A 335 -14.94 1.59 -3.95
CA PRO A 335 -15.95 2.05 -2.99
C PRO A 335 -16.11 1.09 -1.82
N LEU A 336 -15.96 -0.23 -2.04
CA LEU A 336 -16.07 -1.25 -1.00
C LEU A 336 -15.02 -1.09 0.10
N VAL A 337 -13.78 -0.77 -0.27
CA VAL A 337 -12.72 -0.51 0.73
C VAL A 337 -13.05 0.73 1.55
N ILE A 338 -13.56 1.77 0.90
CA ILE A 338 -13.83 3.07 1.52
C ILE A 338 -15.02 3.00 2.47
N THR A 339 -16.16 2.46 2.00
CA THR A 339 -17.43 2.48 2.75
C THR A 339 -17.48 1.45 3.87
N ASN A 340 -16.64 0.42 3.82
CA ASN A 340 -16.57 -0.62 4.84
C ASN A 340 -15.40 -0.42 5.83
N PHE A 341 -14.55 0.57 5.62
CA PHE A 341 -13.47 0.84 6.56
C PHE A 341 -14.00 1.56 7.79
N ASN A 342 -14.10 0.84 8.90
CA ASN A 342 -14.50 1.42 10.18
C ASN A 342 -13.41 2.34 10.74
N GLN A 343 -13.73 3.61 10.91
CA GLN A 343 -12.87 4.66 11.43
C GLN A 343 -12.81 4.64 12.98
N SER A 344 -12.73 3.46 13.60
CA SER A 344 -12.54 3.35 15.04
C SER A 344 -11.19 3.95 15.44
N GLY A 345 -11.21 5.13 16.01
CA GLY A 345 -10.06 5.96 16.33
C GLY A 345 -10.42 7.43 16.04
N GLY A 346 -9.98 8.38 16.80
CA GLY A 346 -10.34 9.81 16.62
C GLY A 346 -10.02 10.33 15.22
N ALA A 347 -10.49 11.54 14.93
CA ALA A 347 -10.28 12.22 13.64
C ALA A 347 -8.80 12.34 13.21
N ASP A 348 -7.85 12.17 14.14
CA ASP A 348 -6.41 12.19 13.87
C ASP A 348 -5.84 10.84 13.44
N ASP A 349 -6.53 9.74 13.74
CA ASP A 349 -6.07 8.40 13.37
C ASP A 349 -6.27 8.09 11.90
N PHE A 350 -7.30 8.66 11.30
CA PHE A 350 -7.69 8.41 9.92
C PHE A 350 -7.84 9.70 9.12
N ARG A 351 -7.32 9.68 7.90
CA ARG A 351 -7.53 10.72 6.90
C ARG A 351 -7.96 10.06 5.58
N LEU A 352 -9.01 10.62 4.98
CA LEU A 352 -9.48 10.24 3.65
C LEU A 352 -9.42 11.46 2.73
N TYR A 353 -8.74 11.30 1.60
CA TYR A 353 -8.58 12.36 0.63
C TYR A 353 -8.99 11.90 -0.76
N GLN A 354 -9.86 12.68 -1.38
CA GLN A 354 -10.21 12.55 -2.78
C GLN A 354 -9.32 13.48 -3.60
N LEU A 355 -8.58 12.90 -4.53
CA LEU A 355 -7.78 13.64 -5.50
C LEU A 355 -8.63 13.92 -6.74
N THR A 356 -8.63 15.15 -7.18
CA THR A 356 -9.32 15.63 -8.38
C THR A 356 -8.34 16.30 -9.34
N ASN A 357 -8.73 16.41 -10.58
CA ASN A 357 -7.98 17.15 -11.61
C ASN A 357 -8.99 17.85 -12.49
N ASP A 358 -9.05 19.17 -12.37
CA ASP A 358 -9.88 20.03 -13.17
C ASP A 358 -8.98 20.81 -14.12
N ASP A 359 -9.04 20.46 -15.42
CA ASP A 359 -8.26 21.10 -16.50
C ASP A 359 -6.74 21.20 -16.24
N GLY A 360 -6.18 20.17 -15.61
CA GLY A 360 -4.74 20.08 -15.31
C GLY A 360 -4.34 20.67 -13.95
N VAL A 361 -5.28 21.21 -13.19
CA VAL A 361 -5.09 21.64 -11.81
C VAL A 361 -5.42 20.46 -10.88
N TYR A 362 -4.41 19.94 -10.21
CA TYR A 362 -4.56 18.85 -9.24
C TYR A 362 -4.94 19.44 -7.88
N ASP A 363 -6.08 19.04 -7.37
CA ASP A 363 -6.61 19.47 -6.07
C ASP A 363 -6.97 18.28 -5.19
N MET A 364 -7.25 18.52 -3.93
CA MET A 364 -7.57 17.52 -2.94
C MET A 364 -8.65 17.98 -1.99
N LYS A 365 -9.64 17.12 -1.82
CA LYS A 365 -10.72 17.32 -0.85
C LYS A 365 -10.60 16.29 0.26
N ARG A 366 -10.52 16.77 1.51
CA ARG A 366 -10.67 15.88 2.67
C ARG A 366 -12.14 15.48 2.81
N ILE A 367 -12.39 14.18 2.85
CA ILE A 367 -13.73 13.61 3.04
C ILE A 367 -13.85 13.15 4.49
N GLN A 368 -14.97 13.50 5.11
CA GLN A 368 -15.32 13.08 6.46
C GLN A 368 -16.47 12.08 6.37
N ASP A 369 -16.37 11.03 7.15
CA ASP A 369 -17.40 10.03 7.40
C ASP A 369 -18.09 9.46 6.15
N VAL A 370 -17.54 8.34 5.69
CA VAL A 370 -18.08 7.56 4.56
C VAL A 370 -18.44 6.13 4.99
N PHE A 371 -18.22 5.80 6.27
CA PHE A 371 -18.49 4.46 6.79
C PHE A 371 -19.99 4.15 6.76
N GLY A 372 -20.33 2.98 6.23
CA GLY A 372 -21.70 2.52 6.15
C GLY A 372 -22.51 3.02 4.94
N LEU A 373 -21.91 3.84 4.06
CA LEU A 373 -22.53 4.15 2.76
C LEU A 373 -22.64 2.86 1.95
N ASN A 374 -23.72 2.72 1.18
CA ASN A 374 -23.83 1.61 0.24
C ASN A 374 -22.87 1.81 -0.95
N TYR A 375 -22.67 0.75 -1.76
CA TYR A 375 -21.73 0.78 -2.88
C TYR A 375 -22.00 1.91 -3.88
N ASN A 376 -23.29 2.14 -4.23
CA ASN A 376 -23.66 3.16 -5.21
C ASN A 376 -23.46 4.57 -4.64
N ASP A 377 -23.79 4.79 -3.38
CA ASP A 377 -23.51 6.08 -2.71
C ASP A 377 -22.00 6.33 -2.64
N GLY A 378 -21.18 5.29 -2.38
CA GLY A 378 -19.73 5.38 -2.45
C GLY A 378 -19.23 5.75 -3.84
N LEU A 379 -19.79 5.19 -4.91
CA LEU A 379 -19.45 5.53 -6.28
C LEU A 379 -19.84 6.97 -6.63
N THR A 380 -21.05 7.37 -6.35
CA THR A 380 -21.58 8.67 -6.81
C THR A 380 -21.12 9.82 -5.95
N THR A 381 -21.17 9.66 -4.62
CA THR A 381 -20.89 10.75 -3.67
C THR A 381 -19.40 10.90 -3.39
N VAL A 382 -18.68 9.77 -3.30
CA VAL A 382 -17.27 9.75 -2.88
C VAL A 382 -16.33 9.68 -4.07
N MET A 383 -16.66 8.88 -5.08
CA MET A 383 -15.81 8.69 -6.26
C MET A 383 -16.20 9.62 -7.42
N GLU A 384 -17.32 10.33 -7.32
CA GLU A 384 -17.87 11.21 -8.37
C GLU A 384 -17.96 10.48 -9.72
N THR A 385 -18.33 9.20 -9.68
CA THR A 385 -18.52 8.36 -10.86
C THR A 385 -19.99 8.15 -11.10
N GLU A 386 -20.39 8.07 -12.35
CA GLU A 386 -21.75 7.71 -12.70
C GLU A 386 -22.01 6.26 -12.29
N ASP A 387 -23.08 6.01 -11.53
CA ASP A 387 -23.49 4.67 -11.05
C ASP A 387 -24.15 3.83 -12.16
N ARG A 388 -24.37 4.44 -13.33
CA ARG A 388 -25.07 3.86 -14.46
C ARG A 388 -24.22 3.78 -15.72
N ASN A 389 -24.58 2.84 -16.58
CA ASN A 389 -24.02 2.82 -17.93
C ASN A 389 -24.26 4.18 -18.60
N ARG A 390 -23.19 4.81 -19.08
CA ARG A 390 -23.22 6.14 -19.69
C ARG A 390 -24.30 6.27 -20.77
N ASN A 391 -24.45 5.25 -21.61
CA ASN A 391 -25.49 5.28 -22.66
C ASN A 391 -26.92 5.28 -22.07
N MET A 392 -27.13 4.57 -20.95
CA MET A 392 -28.43 4.60 -20.25
C MET A 392 -28.72 5.99 -19.68
N GLU A 393 -27.71 6.62 -19.07
CA GLU A 393 -27.89 7.95 -18.49
C GLU A 393 -28.07 9.03 -19.56
N GLU A 394 -27.37 8.94 -20.69
CA GLU A 394 -27.61 9.83 -21.84
C GLU A 394 -29.04 9.66 -22.41
N MET A 395 -29.51 8.43 -22.53
CA MET A 395 -30.88 8.15 -22.97
C MET A 395 -31.92 8.67 -21.95
N ARG A 396 -31.65 8.52 -20.64
CA ARG A 396 -32.49 9.06 -19.58
C ARG A 396 -32.59 10.58 -19.67
N LYS A 397 -31.44 11.28 -19.75
CA LYS A 397 -31.37 12.74 -19.90
C LYS A 397 -32.13 13.22 -21.14
N LEU A 398 -31.95 12.52 -22.25
CA LEU A 398 -32.64 12.84 -23.50
C LEU A 398 -34.14 12.66 -23.40
N TYR A 399 -34.62 11.56 -22.77
CA TYR A 399 -36.05 11.31 -22.54
C TYR A 399 -36.64 12.39 -21.64
N LEU A 400 -36.01 12.68 -20.48
CA LEU A 400 -36.51 13.70 -19.55
C LEU A 400 -36.52 15.10 -20.18
N TYR A 401 -35.52 15.40 -21.02
CA TYR A 401 -35.49 16.68 -21.75
C TYR A 401 -36.69 16.88 -22.67
N TRP A 402 -37.14 15.82 -23.36
CA TRP A 402 -38.27 15.91 -24.30
C TRP A 402 -39.63 15.66 -23.64
N LYS A 403 -39.71 14.99 -22.52
CA LYS A 403 -40.93 14.57 -21.83
C LYS A 403 -41.95 15.71 -21.68
N ASP A 404 -41.46 16.90 -21.29
CA ASP A 404 -42.33 18.06 -21.06
C ASP A 404 -42.30 19.11 -22.21
N ARG A 405 -41.52 18.86 -23.27
CA ARG A 405 -41.31 19.82 -24.37
C ARG A 405 -41.89 19.38 -25.69
N ASP A 406 -41.81 18.08 -26.01
CA ASP A 406 -42.23 17.52 -27.27
C ASP A 406 -42.57 16.03 -27.08
N GLN A 407 -43.88 15.77 -26.96
CA GLN A 407 -44.37 14.39 -26.72
C GLN A 407 -44.01 13.41 -27.83
N HIS A 408 -43.93 13.87 -29.08
CA HIS A 408 -43.57 12.98 -30.22
C HIS A 408 -42.07 12.56 -30.10
N LYS A 409 -41.20 13.49 -29.81
CA LYS A 409 -39.77 13.17 -29.60
C LYS A 409 -39.55 12.34 -28.34
N ALA A 410 -40.28 12.62 -27.25
CA ALA A 410 -40.26 11.82 -26.04
C ALA A 410 -40.62 10.39 -26.31
N GLN A 411 -41.70 10.16 -27.13
CA GLN A 411 -42.12 8.83 -27.50
C GLN A 411 -41.07 8.05 -28.31
N ILE A 412 -40.40 8.72 -29.26
CA ILE A 412 -39.31 8.10 -30.05
C ILE A 412 -38.18 7.62 -29.12
N VAL A 413 -37.78 8.47 -28.13
CA VAL A 413 -36.74 8.10 -27.16
C VAL A 413 -37.22 6.99 -26.23
N ALA A 414 -38.48 7.02 -25.78
CA ALA A 414 -39.08 5.97 -24.97
C ALA A 414 -39.09 4.61 -25.67
N ASP A 415 -39.47 4.57 -26.93
CA ASP A 415 -39.49 3.31 -27.72
C ASP A 415 -38.05 2.79 -27.93
N ARG A 416 -37.08 3.68 -28.10
CA ARG A 416 -35.67 3.29 -28.19
C ARG A 416 -35.17 2.73 -26.86
N ILE A 417 -35.55 3.31 -25.73
CA ILE A 417 -35.21 2.82 -24.38
C ILE A 417 -35.83 1.42 -24.18
N ARG A 418 -37.11 1.24 -24.49
CA ARG A 418 -37.79 -0.06 -24.34
C ARG A 418 -37.15 -1.13 -25.19
N ASN A 419 -36.79 -0.84 -26.44
CA ASN A 419 -36.15 -1.78 -27.34
C ASN A 419 -34.73 -2.13 -26.94
N GLN A 420 -33.92 -1.12 -26.56
CA GLN A 420 -32.50 -1.31 -26.29
C GLN A 420 -32.23 -1.87 -24.87
N TYR A 421 -33.12 -1.56 -23.92
CA TYR A 421 -32.94 -1.89 -22.49
C TYR A 421 -34.10 -2.78 -21.96
N SER A 422 -34.73 -3.55 -22.81
CA SER A 422 -35.88 -4.42 -22.46
C SER A 422 -35.61 -5.36 -21.28
N HIS A 423 -34.34 -5.75 -21.05
CA HIS A 423 -33.94 -6.61 -19.95
C HIS A 423 -33.74 -5.85 -18.62
N ASN A 424 -33.69 -4.52 -18.64
CA ASN A 424 -33.53 -3.70 -17.45
C ASN A 424 -34.86 -3.08 -17.00
N LEU A 425 -35.73 -3.93 -16.45
CA LEU A 425 -37.09 -3.53 -16.01
C LEU A 425 -37.04 -2.43 -14.93
N GLY A 426 -35.98 -2.36 -14.12
CA GLY A 426 -35.78 -1.32 -13.11
C GLY A 426 -35.66 0.07 -13.75
N PHE A 427 -34.80 0.21 -14.77
CA PHE A 427 -34.59 1.45 -15.50
C PHE A 427 -35.86 1.91 -16.26
N ILE A 428 -36.59 0.99 -16.88
CA ILE A 428 -37.81 1.31 -17.57
C ILE A 428 -38.86 1.82 -16.60
N ARG A 429 -39.09 1.13 -15.47
CA ARG A 429 -40.04 1.54 -14.43
C ARG A 429 -39.72 2.89 -13.81
N GLU A 430 -38.45 3.17 -13.60
CA GLU A 430 -37.99 4.48 -13.04
C GLU A 430 -38.44 5.64 -13.93
N LEU A 431 -38.41 5.48 -15.24
CA LEU A 431 -38.83 6.49 -16.22
C LEU A 431 -40.34 6.54 -16.41
N GLY A 432 -41.08 5.60 -15.85
CA GLY A 432 -42.51 5.45 -16.05
C GLY A 432 -42.88 4.97 -17.46
N LEU A 433 -41.99 4.16 -18.06
CA LEU A 433 -42.13 3.65 -19.42
C LEU A 433 -42.67 2.21 -19.48
#